data_bdc0e355edc8d448ba31144fe9ebf4f9
#
_entry.id   bdc0e355edc8d448ba31144fe9ebf4f9
#
_cell.length_a   1.000
_cell.length_b   1.000
_cell.length_c   1.000
_cell.angle_alpha   90.00
_cell.angle_beta   90.00
_cell.angle_gamma   90.00
#
_symmetry.space_group_name_H-M   'P 1'
#
loop_
_entity.id
_entity.type
_entity.pdbx_description
1 polymer ?
#
loop_
_entity_poly.entity_id
_entity_poly.type
_entity_poly.pdbx_seq_one_letter_code
_entity_poly.pdbx_strand_id
1 'polypeptide(L)'
;VDVQHQRVGVVEQSPYFAQQSAVVHKAAKRIAANQRWVGYYSSDALAAAHKGMGIYNYPGDNKVAICLSEAILKPYVGKNIVGLRFGLCEEIGSSSISLYKSASSKPGDVCRSANVEKCVIGWNEVKFSEPYPIKAGEELYAGYTYTQFDSNTDTKSYPFSAVKDGLAEQPLWVYCKLGNDTGWYNFSMGGYNISIQVLVEGDFAEYDVMPSDFGTVKGAINSNVETSVEFTNNAVEAVSSLDYVVSVDGVAGSEQHVAISPSVGYNNIGTFKVSIPCGSTEGLKNVKVEVTKVNGHKNGGATIVAEGKLSVAANVYKRNLCIEEFTTEQCGNCPRVAGYLHEYLETADPNRVFAVCHHAGYYTDWLTKSCDKTLLYLYNDGGSTFAPAMMFNREPDFKSTYATGQKDNVVIPGSATEISKYASKYLDKTMADAKLDVSVAYNESESKAVIVVTGESNDAYDKESALLTLYLTEDNVEAKDQSGVSFGTTYYHQHVIRDFNSAWGDKVTWEGNKFSATYEFDVDSEWKKDDLKVVAFLNKHSTKSRIDNRIENVAGKNLVQNSTFIEGVSSTDNAVEVARYNAAGQRISGKQKGLNIVKLSNGTTFKIIVK
;
A
#
# COMPACT_ATOMS: atom_id res chain seq x y z
N VAL A 1 6.58 -25.63 -16.74
CA VAL A 1 5.48 -25.73 -15.79
C VAL A 1 6.02 -25.21 -14.50
N ASP A 2 5.56 -24.06 -14.10
CA ASP A 2 6.07 -23.34 -12.94
C ASP A 2 5.70 -24.07 -11.66
N VAL A 3 6.69 -24.75 -11.14
CA VAL A 3 6.58 -25.64 -9.99
C VAL A 3 6.20 -24.88 -8.71
N GLN A 4 6.36 -23.55 -8.67
CA GLN A 4 6.04 -22.73 -7.52
C GLN A 4 4.53 -22.47 -7.34
N HIS A 5 3.75 -22.44 -8.41
CA HIS A 5 2.30 -22.15 -8.35
C HIS A 5 1.41 -23.34 -7.98
N GLN A 6 1.90 -24.56 -8.09
CA GLN A 6 1.13 -25.77 -7.75
C GLN A 6 1.18 -26.18 -6.27
N ARG A 7 1.83 -25.42 -5.38
CA ARG A 7 2.44 -26.05 -4.22
C ARG A 7 2.13 -25.49 -2.89
N VAL A 8 1.66 -24.35 -2.84
CA VAL A 8 1.35 -23.75 -1.56
C VAL A 8 -0.13 -23.76 -1.40
N GLY A 9 -0.58 -24.93 -1.03
CA GLY A 9 -1.80 -24.95 -0.27
C GLY A 9 -1.56 -24.39 1.11
N VAL A 10 -1.10 -23.15 1.24
CA VAL A 10 -1.44 -22.39 2.43
C VAL A 10 -2.91 -22.10 2.28
N VAL A 11 -3.73 -22.99 2.78
CA VAL A 11 -5.18 -22.90 2.66
C VAL A 11 -5.66 -21.96 3.72
N GLU A 12 -5.67 -20.70 3.38
CA GLU A 12 -6.17 -19.60 4.19
C GLU A 12 -7.66 -19.72 4.51
N GLN A 13 -8.40 -20.53 3.77
CA GLN A 13 -9.86 -20.61 3.83
C GLN A 13 -10.38 -22.05 3.89
N SER A 14 -10.06 -22.74 4.96
CA SER A 14 -10.83 -23.90 5.33
C SER A 14 -11.96 -23.49 6.28
N PRO A 15 -13.19 -24.03 6.15
CA PRO A 15 -14.22 -23.93 7.20
C PRO A 15 -13.72 -24.37 8.56
N TYR A 16 -12.69 -25.20 8.62
CA TYR A 16 -11.97 -25.60 9.82
C TYR A 16 -11.32 -24.42 10.56
N PHE A 17 -10.91 -23.42 9.86
CA PHE A 17 -10.29 -22.23 10.41
C PHE A 17 -11.19 -21.45 11.37
N ALA A 18 -12.46 -21.28 11.02
CA ALA A 18 -13.42 -20.53 11.83
C ALA A 18 -13.76 -21.25 13.15
N GLN A 19 -13.60 -22.58 13.22
CA GLN A 19 -13.94 -23.37 14.40
C GLN A 19 -12.78 -23.48 15.39
N GLN A 20 -11.53 -23.34 14.98
CA GLN A 20 -10.35 -23.40 15.85
C GLN A 20 -9.98 -22.07 16.50
N SER A 21 -10.57 -20.96 16.06
CA SER A 21 -10.34 -19.64 16.67
C SER A 21 -10.84 -19.49 18.12
N ALA A 22 -11.47 -20.52 18.68
CA ALA A 22 -11.98 -20.52 20.06
C ALA A 22 -11.01 -21.07 21.11
N VAL A 23 -9.78 -21.45 20.74
CA VAL A 23 -8.79 -21.95 21.73
C VAL A 23 -8.24 -20.75 22.50
N VAL A 24 -8.63 -20.64 23.76
CA VAL A 24 -8.11 -19.62 24.68
C VAL A 24 -6.71 -20.03 25.12
N HIS A 25 -5.70 -19.38 24.59
CA HIS A 25 -4.33 -19.56 25.02
C HIS A 25 -4.05 -18.74 26.28
N LYS A 26 -3.31 -19.31 27.23
CA LYS A 26 -2.84 -18.56 28.38
C LYS A 26 -1.93 -17.43 27.93
N ALA A 27 -2.13 -16.23 28.47
CA ALA A 27 -1.20 -15.14 28.27
C ALA A 27 0.22 -15.56 28.67
N ALA A 28 1.21 -15.18 27.88
CA ALA A 28 2.60 -15.40 28.21
C ALA A 28 2.95 -14.69 29.53
N LYS A 29 3.88 -15.24 30.32
CA LYS A 29 4.40 -14.58 31.52
C LYS A 29 5.03 -13.25 31.12
N ARG A 30 4.84 -12.23 31.98
CA ARG A 30 5.55 -10.95 31.83
C ARG A 30 7.06 -11.23 31.75
N ILE A 31 7.71 -10.74 30.71
CA ILE A 31 9.17 -10.86 30.52
C ILE A 31 9.91 -10.03 31.56
N ALA A 32 11.15 -10.43 31.88
CA ALA A 32 12.04 -9.65 32.73
C ALA A 32 12.47 -8.35 32.05
N ALA A 33 12.84 -7.33 32.85
CA ALA A 33 13.26 -6.03 32.29
C ALA A 33 14.48 -6.14 31.36
N ASN A 34 15.36 -7.12 31.60
CA ASN A 34 16.54 -7.41 30.79
C ASN A 34 16.27 -8.38 29.63
N GLN A 35 15.01 -8.63 29.28
CA GLN A 35 14.61 -9.53 28.20
C GLN A 35 13.69 -8.85 27.20
N ARG A 36 13.75 -9.28 25.93
CA ARG A 36 12.82 -8.88 24.87
C ARG A 36 12.51 -10.07 23.97
N TRP A 37 11.22 -10.21 23.61
CA TRP A 37 10.81 -11.08 22.52
C TRP A 37 10.96 -10.32 21.20
N VAL A 38 11.72 -10.87 20.27
CA VAL A 38 12.05 -10.23 18.98
C VAL A 38 11.58 -11.10 17.82
N GLY A 39 10.84 -10.51 16.91
CA GLY A 39 10.24 -11.16 15.74
C GLY A 39 9.15 -10.28 15.14
N TYR A 40 8.39 -10.83 14.21
CA TYR A 40 7.31 -10.10 13.52
C TYR A 40 5.97 -10.18 14.23
N TYR A 41 5.91 -10.92 15.29
CA TYR A 41 4.74 -11.11 16.11
C TYR A 41 4.74 -10.09 17.24
N SER A 42 3.68 -9.29 17.36
CA SER A 42 3.65 -8.15 18.28
C SER A 42 2.88 -8.40 19.57
N SER A 43 2.22 -9.55 19.71
CA SER A 43 1.36 -9.85 20.87
C SER A 43 1.94 -10.94 21.77
N ASP A 44 1.83 -10.77 23.09
CA ASP A 44 2.13 -11.82 24.06
C ASP A 44 1.01 -12.86 24.16
N ALA A 45 -0.16 -12.56 23.67
CA ALA A 45 -1.29 -13.49 23.63
C ALA A 45 -1.48 -14.02 22.22
N LEU A 46 -1.58 -15.34 22.08
CA LEU A 46 -2.14 -15.95 20.88
C LEU A 46 -3.65 -15.73 20.96
N ALA A 47 -4.14 -14.63 20.40
CA ALA A 47 -5.55 -14.24 20.52
C ALA A 47 -6.47 -15.16 19.69
N ALA A 48 -7.77 -15.11 19.96
CA ALA A 48 -8.79 -15.86 19.22
C ALA A 48 -8.83 -15.52 17.72
N ALA A 49 -8.24 -14.38 17.32
CA ALA A 49 -8.09 -13.98 15.92
C ALA A 49 -6.93 -14.67 15.20
N HIS A 50 -6.09 -15.43 15.88
CA HIS A 50 -4.99 -16.16 15.28
C HIS A 50 -5.52 -17.39 14.56
N LYS A 51 -4.99 -17.61 13.39
CA LYS A 51 -5.35 -18.73 12.56
C LYS A 51 -4.25 -19.79 12.60
N GLY A 52 -4.65 -21.07 12.61
CA GLY A 52 -3.75 -22.17 12.35
C GLY A 52 -3.39 -22.19 10.86
N MET A 53 -2.16 -22.49 10.54
CA MET A 53 -1.66 -22.68 9.18
C MET A 53 -0.88 -23.98 9.09
N GLY A 54 -0.83 -24.57 7.90
CA GLY A 54 -0.08 -25.76 7.63
C GLY A 54 0.29 -25.83 6.16
N ILE A 55 1.13 -26.80 5.81
CA ILE A 55 1.50 -27.05 4.43
C ILE A 55 0.69 -28.21 3.91
N TYR A 56 -0.14 -27.92 2.94
CA TYR A 56 -1.03 -28.91 2.32
C TYR A 56 -0.23 -29.98 1.58
N ASN A 57 -0.62 -31.25 1.76
CA ASN A 57 -0.02 -32.41 1.09
C ASN A 57 1.46 -32.75 1.40
N TYR A 58 1.99 -32.27 2.51
CA TYR A 58 3.36 -32.60 2.94
C TYR A 58 3.40 -33.18 4.35
N PRO A 59 2.98 -34.42 4.54
CA PRO A 59 3.14 -35.11 5.83
C PRO A 59 4.60 -35.40 6.11
N GLY A 60 4.89 -35.62 7.36
CA GLY A 60 6.20 -36.01 7.86
C GLY A 60 6.92 -34.90 8.62
N ASP A 61 8.21 -35.06 8.78
CA ASP A 61 9.03 -34.15 9.56
C ASP A 61 9.47 -32.96 8.72
N ASN A 62 9.04 -31.81 9.12
CA ASN A 62 9.30 -30.53 8.45
C ASN A 62 9.93 -29.53 9.43
N LYS A 63 10.40 -28.41 8.89
CA LYS A 63 10.89 -27.27 9.70
C LYS A 63 10.30 -26.00 9.17
N VAL A 64 10.03 -25.08 10.08
CA VAL A 64 9.65 -23.70 9.73
C VAL A 64 10.61 -22.72 10.38
N ALA A 65 10.85 -21.61 9.72
CA ALA A 65 11.71 -20.53 10.22
C ALA A 65 11.24 -19.17 9.75
N ILE A 66 11.57 -18.14 10.54
CA ILE A 66 11.47 -16.74 10.14
C ILE A 66 12.88 -16.19 9.89
N CYS A 67 12.97 -15.19 9.03
CA CYS A 67 14.20 -14.42 8.84
C CYS A 67 14.24 -13.27 9.86
N LEU A 68 15.29 -13.20 10.64
CA LEU A 68 15.65 -12.06 11.47
C LEU A 68 16.66 -11.21 10.67
N SER A 69 16.15 -10.27 9.89
CA SER A 69 16.98 -9.42 9.04
C SER A 69 17.94 -8.55 9.86
N GLU A 70 18.97 -8.02 9.20
CA GLU A 70 19.88 -7.05 9.81
C GLU A 70 19.11 -5.88 10.46
N ALA A 71 18.07 -5.37 9.79
CA ALA A 71 17.27 -4.26 10.30
C ALA A 71 16.56 -4.60 11.63
N ILE A 72 16.06 -5.84 11.77
CA ILE A 72 15.41 -6.32 13.00
C ILE A 72 16.42 -6.52 14.12
N LEU A 73 17.60 -7.05 13.80
CA LEU A 73 18.65 -7.34 14.79
C LEU A 73 19.45 -6.10 15.22
N LYS A 74 19.46 -5.05 14.40
CA LYS A 74 20.25 -3.82 14.64
C LYS A 74 20.07 -3.22 16.05
N PRO A 75 18.86 -3.10 16.64
CA PRO A 75 18.69 -2.56 17.98
C PRO A 75 19.27 -3.47 19.10
N TYR A 76 19.57 -4.71 18.76
CA TYR A 76 19.99 -5.75 19.72
C TYR A 76 21.46 -6.15 19.57
N VAL A 77 22.21 -5.47 18.71
CA VAL A 77 23.65 -5.73 18.52
C VAL A 77 24.39 -5.63 19.87
N GLY A 78 25.24 -6.62 20.17
CA GLY A 78 25.95 -6.75 21.44
C GLY A 78 25.15 -7.41 22.57
N LYS A 79 23.86 -7.72 22.37
CA LYS A 79 23.04 -8.52 23.26
C LYS A 79 23.00 -9.98 22.82
N ASN A 80 22.36 -10.86 23.59
CA ASN A 80 22.40 -12.29 23.37
C ASN A 80 21.02 -12.87 23.08
N ILE A 81 20.91 -13.69 22.02
CA ILE A 81 19.75 -14.58 21.85
C ILE A 81 19.93 -15.78 22.78
N VAL A 82 18.98 -15.97 23.70
CA VAL A 82 19.04 -17.01 24.72
C VAL A 82 17.99 -18.10 24.57
N GLY A 83 17.07 -17.94 23.64
CA GLY A 83 15.99 -18.91 23.41
C GLY A 83 15.04 -18.49 22.29
N LEU A 84 13.97 -19.24 22.15
CA LEU A 84 12.94 -19.04 21.17
C LEU A 84 11.58 -19.42 21.75
N ARG A 85 10.52 -18.76 21.34
CA ARG A 85 9.15 -19.23 21.53
C ARG A 85 8.42 -19.36 20.20
N PHE A 86 7.49 -20.31 20.12
CA PHE A 86 6.65 -20.51 18.97
C PHE A 86 5.22 -20.90 19.39
N GLY A 87 4.25 -20.46 18.62
CA GLY A 87 2.84 -20.70 18.87
C GLY A 87 2.29 -21.83 18.04
N LEU A 88 1.50 -22.71 18.65
CA LEU A 88 0.84 -23.84 17.99
C LEU A 88 -0.67 -23.77 18.17
N CYS A 89 -1.40 -24.15 17.11
CA CYS A 89 -2.85 -24.35 17.10
C CYS A 89 -3.24 -25.83 17.21
N GLU A 90 -2.31 -26.73 16.94
CA GLU A 90 -2.48 -28.18 17.02
C GLU A 90 -1.27 -28.85 17.70
N GLU A 91 -1.45 -30.07 18.20
CA GLU A 91 -0.36 -30.86 18.76
C GLU A 91 0.56 -31.38 17.65
N ILE A 92 1.87 -31.27 17.85
CA ILE A 92 2.89 -31.75 16.90
C ILE A 92 3.83 -32.80 17.51
N GLY A 93 3.59 -33.22 18.77
CA GLY A 93 4.49 -34.11 19.49
C GLY A 93 5.73 -33.40 20.05
N SER A 94 6.90 -33.95 19.77
CA SER A 94 8.19 -33.31 20.11
C SER A 94 8.62 -32.34 19.00
N SER A 95 9.54 -31.45 19.35
CA SER A 95 10.13 -30.48 18.43
C SER A 95 11.60 -30.23 18.80
N SER A 96 12.32 -29.57 17.92
CA SER A 96 13.58 -28.92 18.27
C SER A 96 13.56 -27.50 17.72
N ILE A 97 13.96 -26.54 18.54
CA ILE A 97 14.19 -25.17 18.10
C ILE A 97 15.61 -25.02 17.56
N SER A 98 15.77 -24.16 16.58
CA SER A 98 17.08 -23.88 15.99
C SER A 98 17.22 -22.41 15.61
N LEU A 99 18.43 -21.91 15.83
CA LEU A 99 18.92 -20.64 15.26
C LEU A 99 19.91 -21.00 14.15
N TYR A 100 19.70 -20.43 12.96
CA TYR A 100 20.53 -20.68 11.79
C TYR A 100 21.26 -19.40 11.38
N LYS A 101 22.47 -19.55 10.88
CA LYS A 101 23.16 -18.49 10.13
C LYS A 101 22.55 -18.35 8.75
N SER A 102 22.63 -17.16 8.18
CA SER A 102 22.26 -16.95 6.78
C SER A 102 23.27 -17.61 5.85
N ALA A 103 22.77 -18.32 4.84
CA ALA A 103 23.56 -18.88 3.74
C ALA A 103 22.88 -18.51 2.43
N SER A 104 23.40 -17.51 1.72
CA SER A 104 22.81 -16.98 0.48
C SER A 104 21.34 -16.60 0.65
N SER A 105 21.02 -15.80 1.69
CA SER A 105 19.67 -15.32 2.04
C SER A 105 18.66 -16.43 2.27
N LYS A 106 19.07 -17.53 2.90
CA LYS A 106 18.23 -18.63 3.36
C LYS A 106 18.84 -19.28 4.61
N PRO A 107 18.06 -20.07 5.39
CA PRO A 107 18.60 -20.79 6.54
C PRO A 107 19.76 -21.70 6.13
N GLY A 108 20.91 -21.51 6.77
CA GLY A 108 22.13 -22.28 6.58
C GLY A 108 22.46 -23.17 7.77
N ASP A 109 23.70 -23.09 8.27
CA ASP A 109 24.16 -23.90 9.37
C ASP A 109 23.47 -23.54 10.69
N VAL A 110 23.12 -24.56 11.48
CA VAL A 110 22.61 -24.40 12.82
C VAL A 110 23.71 -23.89 13.74
N CYS A 111 23.49 -22.76 14.38
CA CYS A 111 24.44 -22.20 15.35
C CYS A 111 23.99 -22.37 16.80
N ARG A 112 22.69 -22.60 17.04
CA ARG A 112 22.12 -22.99 18.36
C ARG A 112 20.93 -23.89 18.13
N SER A 113 20.72 -24.84 19.04
CA SER A 113 19.52 -25.69 19.06
C SER A 113 19.17 -26.17 20.47
N ALA A 114 17.91 -26.52 20.67
CA ALA A 114 17.43 -27.17 21.89
C ALA A 114 16.22 -28.04 21.57
N ASN A 115 16.08 -29.17 22.30
CA ASN A 115 14.96 -30.09 22.11
C ASN A 115 13.78 -29.73 23.01
N VAL A 116 12.57 -30.01 22.50
CA VAL A 116 11.30 -29.91 23.21
C VAL A 116 10.65 -31.27 23.17
N GLU A 117 10.66 -31.97 24.31
CA GLU A 117 10.15 -33.33 24.39
C GLU A 117 8.64 -33.41 24.16
N LYS A 118 7.90 -32.42 24.63
CA LYS A 118 6.45 -32.32 24.49
C LYS A 118 6.02 -30.88 24.20
N CYS A 119 5.51 -30.63 23.02
CA CYS A 119 4.90 -29.35 22.67
C CYS A 119 3.45 -29.29 23.16
N VAL A 120 2.98 -28.08 23.42
CA VAL A 120 1.60 -27.79 23.85
C VAL A 120 0.95 -26.83 22.83
N ILE A 121 -0.37 -26.90 22.72
CA ILE A 121 -1.14 -25.88 22.01
C ILE A 121 -0.95 -24.55 22.75
N GLY A 122 -0.67 -23.49 22.02
CA GLY A 122 -0.28 -22.21 22.58
C GLY A 122 1.21 -21.95 22.46
N TRP A 123 1.74 -21.09 23.33
CA TRP A 123 3.16 -20.76 23.36
C TRP A 123 4.02 -21.88 23.93
N ASN A 124 5.09 -22.21 23.22
CA ASN A 124 6.18 -23.09 23.63
C ASN A 124 7.43 -22.26 23.75
N GLU A 125 7.94 -22.06 24.98
CA GLU A 125 9.12 -21.25 25.29
C GLU A 125 10.29 -22.17 25.64
N VAL A 126 11.41 -22.03 24.94
CA VAL A 126 12.58 -22.90 25.09
C VAL A 126 13.84 -22.07 25.11
N LYS A 127 14.75 -22.35 26.05
CA LYS A 127 16.06 -21.72 26.13
C LYS A 127 17.14 -22.59 25.49
N PHE A 128 18.11 -21.95 24.84
CA PHE A 128 19.35 -22.58 24.42
C PHE A 128 20.27 -22.84 25.63
N SER A 129 21.10 -23.86 25.55
CA SER A 129 22.13 -24.13 26.57
C SER A 129 23.21 -23.06 26.60
N GLU A 130 23.50 -22.47 25.43
CA GLU A 130 24.51 -21.44 25.23
C GLU A 130 23.89 -20.23 24.55
N PRO A 131 24.11 -19.00 25.06
CA PRO A 131 23.67 -17.78 24.40
C PRO A 131 24.33 -17.60 23.03
N TYR A 132 23.64 -16.88 22.12
CA TYR A 132 24.20 -16.45 20.84
C TYR A 132 24.39 -14.93 20.83
N PRO A 133 25.62 -14.39 20.75
CA PRO A 133 25.84 -12.95 20.70
C PRO A 133 25.48 -12.38 19.32
N ILE A 134 24.59 -11.39 19.30
CA ILE A 134 24.15 -10.71 18.07
C ILE A 134 25.27 -9.78 17.59
N LYS A 135 25.65 -9.91 16.31
CA LYS A 135 26.71 -9.11 15.67
C LYS A 135 26.10 -8.09 14.72
N ALA A 136 26.81 -7.00 14.51
CA ALA A 136 26.43 -6.01 13.50
C ALA A 136 26.47 -6.61 12.08
N GLY A 137 25.49 -6.26 11.25
CA GLY A 137 25.45 -6.65 9.85
C GLY A 137 25.05 -8.12 9.60
N GLU A 138 24.60 -8.86 10.63
CA GLU A 138 24.20 -10.25 10.43
C GLU A 138 22.69 -10.41 10.20
N GLU A 139 22.36 -11.42 9.43
CA GLU A 139 21.02 -11.97 9.23
C GLU A 139 20.99 -13.39 9.80
N LEU A 140 19.98 -13.70 10.58
CA LEU A 140 19.76 -15.00 11.20
C LEU A 140 18.40 -15.55 10.84
N TYR A 141 18.22 -16.85 11.03
CA TYR A 141 16.93 -17.50 10.91
C TYR A 141 16.63 -18.24 12.20
N ALA A 142 15.38 -18.13 12.67
CA ALA A 142 14.93 -18.79 13.88
C ALA A 142 13.70 -19.63 13.59
N GLY A 143 13.70 -20.88 14.02
CA GLY A 143 12.64 -21.80 13.70
C GLY A 143 12.54 -23.02 14.59
N TYR A 144 11.62 -23.90 14.22
CA TYR A 144 11.38 -25.16 14.92
C TYR A 144 11.01 -26.28 13.96
N THR A 145 11.17 -27.52 14.42
CA THR A 145 10.73 -28.73 13.71
C THR A 145 9.29 -29.05 14.08
N TYR A 146 8.54 -29.61 13.15
CA TYR A 146 7.20 -30.12 13.42
C TYR A 146 6.92 -31.35 12.57
N THR A 147 6.09 -32.24 13.11
CA THR A 147 5.55 -33.38 12.37
C THR A 147 4.13 -33.04 11.98
N GLN A 148 3.83 -33.13 10.68
CA GLN A 148 2.46 -33.00 10.19
C GLN A 148 1.86 -34.41 10.04
N PHE A 149 0.86 -34.72 10.86
CA PHE A 149 0.37 -36.09 11.01
C PHE A 149 -0.57 -36.55 9.91
N ASP A 150 -1.14 -35.67 9.10
CA ASP A 150 -2.05 -36.12 8.07
C ASP A 150 -1.91 -35.36 6.76
N SER A 151 -1.91 -36.14 5.65
CA SER A 151 -1.87 -35.61 4.30
C SER A 151 -3.13 -35.92 3.52
N ASN A 152 -4.11 -36.55 4.13
CA ASN A 152 -5.30 -36.92 3.44
C ASN A 152 -6.10 -35.67 3.07
N THR A 153 -6.66 -35.64 1.87
CA THR A 153 -7.47 -34.51 1.37
C THR A 153 -8.64 -34.15 2.28
N ASP A 154 -9.05 -35.08 3.15
CA ASP A 154 -10.18 -34.92 4.05
C ASP A 154 -9.79 -34.48 5.46
N THR A 155 -8.55 -34.66 5.89
CA THR A 155 -8.03 -34.23 7.18
C THR A 155 -6.86 -33.27 6.98
N LYS A 156 -7.12 -32.00 7.19
CA LYS A 156 -6.14 -30.93 7.03
C LYS A 156 -5.53 -30.59 8.38
N SER A 157 -4.20 -30.55 8.45
CA SER A 157 -3.46 -30.17 9.65
C SER A 157 -2.96 -28.73 9.51
N TYR A 158 -3.21 -27.91 10.53
CA TYR A 158 -2.86 -26.49 10.58
C TYR A 158 -2.12 -26.15 11.88
N PRO A 159 -0.93 -26.68 12.10
CA PRO A 159 -0.27 -26.59 13.39
C PRO A 159 0.28 -25.20 13.72
N PHE A 160 0.60 -24.36 12.73
CA PHE A 160 1.25 -23.07 13.00
C PHE A 160 0.23 -22.02 13.42
N SER A 161 0.49 -21.31 14.50
CA SER A 161 -0.21 -20.07 14.81
C SER A 161 0.32 -18.93 13.95
N ALA A 162 -0.56 -18.15 13.35
CA ALA A 162 -0.21 -16.98 12.56
C ALA A 162 -1.25 -15.88 12.73
N VAL A 163 -0.82 -14.64 12.59
CA VAL A 163 -1.68 -13.45 12.62
C VAL A 163 -1.54 -12.68 11.32
N LYS A 164 -2.66 -12.17 10.81
CA LYS A 164 -2.68 -11.26 9.67
C LYS A 164 -2.62 -9.83 10.19
N ASP A 165 -1.46 -9.19 10.06
CA ASP A 165 -1.28 -7.78 10.39
C ASP A 165 -1.08 -6.88 9.17
N GLY A 166 -1.19 -7.46 7.99
CA GLY A 166 -1.30 -6.79 6.71
C GLY A 166 0.02 -6.34 6.09
N LEU A 167 1.13 -6.31 6.81
CA LEU A 167 2.36 -5.71 6.27
C LEU A 167 3.65 -6.47 6.54
N ALA A 168 3.54 -7.67 7.05
CA ALA A 168 4.74 -8.47 7.20
C ALA A 168 5.33 -8.79 5.84
N GLU A 169 6.46 -8.23 5.59
CA GLU A 169 7.28 -8.52 4.42
C GLU A 169 8.02 -9.85 4.55
N GLN A 170 7.72 -10.64 5.58
CA GLN A 170 8.54 -11.79 5.90
C GLN A 170 8.03 -13.04 5.24
N PRO A 171 8.84 -13.63 4.40
CA PRO A 171 8.55 -14.93 3.89
C PRO A 171 8.69 -15.97 5.00
N LEU A 172 7.73 -16.86 5.07
CA LEU A 172 7.87 -18.11 5.81
C LEU A 172 8.87 -19.00 5.07
N TRP A 173 9.92 -19.40 5.76
CA TRP A 173 10.82 -20.44 5.28
C TRP A 173 10.36 -21.79 5.81
N VAL A 174 10.25 -22.75 4.89
CA VAL A 174 9.87 -24.12 5.22
C VAL A 174 10.88 -25.08 4.62
N TYR A 175 11.39 -25.96 5.45
CA TYR A 175 12.20 -27.09 5.01
C TYR A 175 11.30 -28.29 4.80
N CYS A 176 11.11 -28.68 3.56
CA CYS A 176 10.25 -29.80 3.19
C CYS A 176 10.69 -30.42 1.87
N LYS A 177 10.09 -31.56 1.52
CA LYS A 177 10.30 -32.20 0.23
C LYS A 177 9.30 -31.65 -0.77
N LEU A 178 9.78 -30.99 -1.81
CA LEU A 178 8.98 -30.51 -2.93
C LEU A 178 9.35 -31.28 -4.21
N GLY A 179 8.45 -32.13 -4.68
CA GLY A 179 8.76 -33.04 -5.80
C GLY A 179 9.86 -34.02 -5.40
N ASN A 180 10.99 -34.00 -6.10
CA ASN A 180 12.15 -34.86 -5.80
C ASN A 180 13.19 -34.19 -4.89
N ASP A 181 13.07 -32.88 -4.65
CA ASP A 181 14.07 -32.11 -3.92
C ASP A 181 13.63 -31.82 -2.50
N THR A 182 14.54 -31.95 -1.55
CA THR A 182 14.35 -31.59 -0.16
C THR A 182 15.22 -30.37 0.18
N GLY A 183 14.65 -29.34 0.75
CA GLY A 183 15.38 -28.12 1.05
C GLY A 183 14.53 -27.02 1.69
N TRP A 184 15.15 -25.87 1.89
CA TRP A 184 14.48 -24.67 2.34
C TRP A 184 13.81 -23.93 1.19
N TYR A 185 12.52 -23.66 1.34
CA TYR A 185 11.72 -22.92 0.38
C TYR A 185 11.08 -21.73 1.08
N ASN A 186 11.04 -20.61 0.35
CA ASN A 186 10.43 -19.38 0.83
C ASN A 186 8.98 -19.33 0.35
N PHE A 187 8.05 -19.10 1.27
CA PHE A 187 6.63 -19.01 0.98
C PHE A 187 6.08 -17.64 1.35
N SER A 188 5.49 -16.95 0.39
CA SER A 188 4.70 -15.76 0.66
C SER A 188 3.40 -16.15 1.36
N MET A 189 3.10 -15.50 2.47
CA MET A 189 1.94 -15.80 3.30
C MET A 189 0.81 -14.77 3.19
N GLY A 190 0.82 -13.91 2.15
CA GLY A 190 -0.26 -12.94 1.94
C GLY A 190 -0.51 -12.03 3.15
N GLY A 191 0.56 -11.57 3.81
CA GLY A 191 0.47 -10.68 4.97
C GLY A 191 0.31 -11.38 6.32
N TYR A 192 0.46 -12.71 6.40
CA TYR A 192 0.50 -13.43 7.67
C TYR A 192 1.91 -13.47 8.26
N ASN A 193 1.99 -13.27 9.58
CA ASN A 193 3.18 -13.52 10.39
C ASN A 193 3.01 -14.80 11.18
N ILE A 194 3.96 -15.71 11.08
CA ILE A 194 3.99 -16.89 11.94
C ILE A 194 4.45 -16.51 13.34
N SER A 195 3.84 -17.13 14.35
CA SER A 195 4.13 -16.88 15.77
C SER A 195 5.45 -17.52 16.19
N ILE A 196 6.56 -16.91 15.78
CA ILE A 196 7.92 -17.26 16.21
C ILE A 196 8.61 -15.99 16.70
N GLN A 197 9.26 -16.06 17.87
CA GLN A 197 10.08 -14.97 18.42
C GLN A 197 11.32 -15.54 19.09
N VAL A 198 12.45 -14.83 18.98
CA VAL A 198 13.64 -15.13 19.78
C VAL A 198 13.62 -14.33 21.07
N LEU A 199 14.13 -14.91 22.16
CA LEU A 199 14.34 -14.23 23.43
C LEU A 199 15.74 -13.62 23.45
N VAL A 200 15.78 -12.30 23.50
CA VAL A 200 17.02 -11.54 23.61
C VAL A 200 17.21 -11.09 25.07
N GLU A 201 18.39 -11.34 25.64
CA GLU A 201 18.81 -10.86 26.96
C GLU A 201 19.93 -9.83 26.84
N GLY A 202 19.87 -8.81 27.67
CA GLY A 202 20.88 -7.76 27.75
C GLY A 202 20.38 -6.56 28.55
N ASP A 203 21.20 -5.52 28.58
CA ASP A 203 20.77 -4.24 29.16
C ASP A 203 19.88 -3.51 28.16
N PHE A 204 18.67 -3.18 28.59
CA PHE A 204 17.70 -2.44 27.83
C PHE A 204 17.33 -1.14 28.54
N ALA A 205 17.16 -0.09 27.77
CA ALA A 205 16.62 1.15 28.29
C ALA A 205 15.16 0.97 28.73
N GLU A 206 14.78 1.65 29.80
CA GLU A 206 13.40 1.66 30.31
C GLU A 206 12.45 2.31 29.30
N TYR A 207 12.94 3.34 28.59
CA TYR A 207 12.26 4.06 27.52
C TYR A 207 13.11 3.98 26.26
N ASP A 208 12.64 3.36 25.21
CA ASP A 208 13.36 3.12 23.97
C ASP A 208 12.38 3.18 22.79
N VAL A 209 12.40 4.30 22.09
CA VAL A 209 11.63 4.52 20.87
C VAL A 209 12.59 4.77 19.72
N MET A 210 12.47 3.96 18.68
CA MET A 210 13.23 4.06 17.46
C MET A 210 12.33 4.62 16.35
N PRO A 211 12.48 5.89 15.95
CA PRO A 211 11.77 6.43 14.80
C PRO A 211 12.35 5.87 13.50
N SER A 212 11.49 5.73 12.49
CA SER A 212 11.85 5.22 11.18
C SER A 212 12.11 6.36 10.20
N ASP A 213 13.09 6.17 9.32
CA ASP A 213 13.34 7.10 8.22
C ASP A 213 12.09 7.26 7.35
N PHE A 214 11.92 8.46 6.82
CA PHE A 214 10.77 8.79 5.96
C PHE A 214 11.27 9.35 4.62
N GLY A 215 10.42 9.26 3.62
CA GLY A 215 10.75 9.74 2.27
C GLY A 215 10.82 11.26 2.15
N THR A 216 10.74 11.74 0.91
CA THR A 216 10.67 13.18 0.62
C THR A 216 9.25 13.69 0.85
N VAL A 217 9.12 14.70 1.70
CA VAL A 217 7.89 15.49 1.85
C VAL A 217 8.01 16.79 1.04
N LYS A 218 6.88 17.33 0.61
CA LYS A 218 6.85 18.56 -0.19
C LYS A 218 6.09 19.67 0.54
N GLY A 219 6.63 20.86 0.54
CA GLY A 219 6.01 22.02 1.17
C GLY A 219 6.22 23.31 0.39
N ALA A 220 5.37 24.31 0.64
CA ALA A 220 5.53 25.64 0.07
C ALA A 220 6.46 26.50 0.90
N ILE A 221 7.16 27.46 0.26
CA ILE A 221 7.95 28.47 0.98
C ILE A 221 7.10 29.18 2.04
N ASN A 222 7.73 29.55 3.15
CA ASN A 222 7.11 30.24 4.28
C ASN A 222 5.90 29.52 4.90
N SER A 223 5.82 28.21 4.73
CA SER A 223 4.80 27.36 5.35
C SER A 223 5.43 26.28 6.24
N ASN A 224 4.59 25.55 6.95
CA ASN A 224 4.96 24.30 7.57
C ASN A 224 4.26 23.16 6.81
N VAL A 225 4.95 22.02 6.67
CA VAL A 225 4.36 20.80 6.14
C VAL A 225 4.24 19.78 7.27
N GLU A 226 3.08 19.15 7.38
CA GLU A 226 2.88 18.03 8.29
C GLU A 226 3.17 16.71 7.59
N THR A 227 3.88 15.83 8.28
CA THR A 227 4.09 14.44 7.87
C THR A 227 3.90 13.49 9.04
N SER A 228 3.70 12.21 8.77
CA SER A 228 3.68 11.19 9.80
C SER A 228 5.00 10.44 9.80
N VAL A 229 5.60 10.30 10.97
CA VAL A 229 6.80 9.50 11.18
C VAL A 229 6.40 8.23 11.94
N GLU A 230 6.80 7.09 11.43
CA GLU A 230 6.61 5.81 12.13
C GLU A 230 7.68 5.65 13.19
N PHE A 231 7.35 4.92 14.25
CA PHE A 231 8.31 4.53 15.28
C PHE A 231 8.01 3.14 15.83
N THR A 232 9.04 2.46 16.29
CA THR A 232 8.91 1.20 17.03
C THR A 232 9.16 1.44 18.51
N ASN A 233 8.27 0.93 19.37
CA ASN A 233 8.51 0.90 20.80
C ASN A 233 9.32 -0.36 21.15
N ASN A 234 10.58 -0.20 21.49
CA ASN A 234 11.48 -1.29 21.89
C ASN A 234 11.47 -1.54 23.42
N ALA A 235 10.74 -0.73 24.20
CA ALA A 235 10.65 -0.84 25.64
C ALA A 235 9.35 -1.50 26.10
N VAL A 236 9.35 -2.04 27.31
CA VAL A 236 8.17 -2.72 27.88
C VAL A 236 7.05 -1.74 28.20
N GLU A 237 7.40 -0.51 28.60
CA GLU A 237 6.41 0.51 28.90
C GLU A 237 5.73 1.00 27.63
N ALA A 238 4.39 1.11 27.65
CA ALA A 238 3.64 1.60 26.52
C ALA A 238 3.89 3.11 26.30
N VAL A 239 4.06 3.49 25.05
CA VAL A 239 4.28 4.90 24.66
C VAL A 239 2.95 5.62 24.60
N SER A 240 2.78 6.64 25.43
CA SER A 240 1.60 7.52 25.46
C SER A 240 1.91 8.96 25.05
N SER A 241 3.20 9.35 25.00
CA SER A 241 3.64 10.64 24.49
C SER A 241 5.09 10.59 24.04
N LEU A 242 5.44 11.49 23.12
CA LEU A 242 6.81 11.72 22.64
C LEU A 242 7.14 13.21 22.71
N ASP A 243 8.39 13.54 23.07
CA ASP A 243 8.97 14.84 22.77
C ASP A 243 10.01 14.65 21.67
N TYR A 244 10.05 15.59 20.72
CA TYR A 244 10.93 15.48 19.56
C TYR A 244 11.43 16.84 19.09
N VAL A 245 12.57 16.84 18.40
CA VAL A 245 13.17 18.01 17.76
C VAL A 245 13.28 17.77 16.26
N VAL A 246 12.85 18.75 15.45
CA VAL A 246 13.03 18.75 14.00
C VAL A 246 14.23 19.62 13.65
N SER A 247 15.14 19.10 12.85
CA SER A 247 16.25 19.85 12.27
C SER A 247 16.13 19.87 10.76
N VAL A 248 16.27 21.05 10.14
CA VAL A 248 16.30 21.23 8.69
C VAL A 248 17.67 21.78 8.29
N ASP A 249 18.39 21.09 7.40
CA ASP A 249 19.77 21.39 6.99
C ASP A 249 20.71 21.64 8.18
N GLY A 250 20.52 20.87 9.25
CA GLY A 250 21.34 20.95 10.47
C GLY A 250 20.92 22.05 11.45
N VAL A 251 19.91 22.85 11.14
CA VAL A 251 19.38 23.86 12.05
C VAL A 251 18.24 23.23 12.86
N ALA A 252 18.46 23.06 14.18
CA ALA A 252 17.49 22.48 15.09
C ALA A 252 16.41 23.51 15.46
N GLY A 253 15.16 23.06 15.46
CA GLY A 253 14.02 23.81 16.00
C GLY A 253 13.86 23.62 17.51
N SER A 254 12.75 24.09 18.06
CA SER A 254 12.38 23.85 19.46
C SER A 254 11.85 22.43 19.65
N GLU A 255 12.04 21.90 20.88
CA GLU A 255 11.43 20.62 21.28
C GLU A 255 9.90 20.75 21.24
N GLN A 256 9.25 19.77 20.66
CA GLN A 256 7.79 19.68 20.50
C GLN A 256 7.27 18.45 21.23
N HIS A 257 6.02 18.53 21.70
CA HIS A 257 5.35 17.44 22.40
C HIS A 257 4.17 16.91 21.59
N VAL A 258 4.00 15.58 21.56
CA VAL A 258 2.85 14.93 20.94
C VAL A 258 2.32 13.80 21.80
N ALA A 259 1.01 13.77 22.02
CA ALA A 259 0.33 12.65 22.65
C ALA A 259 0.14 11.51 21.66
N ILE A 260 0.29 10.28 22.11
CA ILE A 260 0.12 9.05 21.34
C ILE A 260 -1.14 8.34 21.84
N SER A 261 -2.16 8.26 20.99
CA SER A 261 -3.43 7.61 21.34
C SER A 261 -3.95 6.79 20.14
N PRO A 262 -4.23 5.48 20.33
CA PRO A 262 -3.99 4.71 21.53
C PRO A 262 -2.50 4.57 21.86
N SER A 263 -2.15 4.23 23.10
CA SER A 263 -0.76 4.00 23.49
C SER A 263 -0.17 2.81 22.75
N VAL A 264 1.12 2.90 22.42
CA VAL A 264 1.84 1.90 21.63
C VAL A 264 2.62 0.97 22.56
N GLY A 265 2.19 -0.29 22.65
CA GLY A 265 2.83 -1.31 23.47
C GLY A 265 4.18 -1.76 22.92
N TYR A 266 4.85 -2.61 23.69
CA TYR A 266 6.13 -3.21 23.32
C TYR A 266 6.10 -3.88 21.93
N ASN A 267 7.16 -3.67 21.16
CA ASN A 267 7.38 -4.22 19.82
C ASN A 267 6.28 -3.87 18.80
N ASN A 268 5.47 -2.87 19.10
CA ASN A 268 4.48 -2.35 18.17
C ASN A 268 4.99 -1.09 17.47
N ILE A 269 4.45 -0.89 16.27
CA ILE A 269 4.70 0.30 15.47
C ILE A 269 3.60 1.31 15.75
N GLY A 270 4.01 2.53 16.07
CA GLY A 270 3.13 3.68 16.17
C GLY A 270 3.49 4.74 15.12
N THR A 271 2.66 5.75 15.04
CA THR A 271 2.91 6.92 14.19
C THR A 271 2.67 8.20 14.98
N PHE A 272 3.41 9.24 14.68
CA PHE A 272 3.15 10.58 15.20
C PHE A 272 3.30 11.64 14.11
N LYS A 273 2.54 12.72 14.24
CA LYS A 273 2.61 13.84 13.30
C LYS A 273 3.76 14.76 13.66
N VAL A 274 4.50 15.16 12.64
CA VAL A 274 5.64 16.06 12.73
C VAL A 274 5.37 17.27 11.84
N SER A 275 5.54 18.46 12.38
CA SER A 275 5.46 19.73 11.64
C SER A 275 6.87 20.17 11.27
N ILE A 276 7.15 20.31 9.98
CA ILE A 276 8.46 20.65 9.43
C ILE A 276 8.38 22.05 8.80
N PRO A 277 9.18 23.04 9.28
CA PRO A 277 9.20 24.36 8.68
C PRO A 277 9.92 24.35 7.33
N CYS A 278 9.27 24.89 6.30
CA CYS A 278 9.83 24.94 4.95
C CYS A 278 10.89 26.04 4.78
N GLY A 279 10.79 27.12 5.57
CA GLY A 279 11.66 28.30 5.41
C GLY A 279 11.32 29.11 4.16
N SER A 280 12.18 30.07 3.81
CA SER A 280 11.94 31.04 2.73
C SER A 280 12.66 30.71 1.42
N THR A 281 13.42 29.64 1.35
CA THR A 281 14.21 29.25 0.17
C THR A 281 13.72 27.94 -0.41
N GLU A 282 13.57 27.91 -1.73
CA GLU A 282 13.24 26.70 -2.48
C GLU A 282 14.42 25.73 -2.54
N GLY A 283 14.13 24.48 -2.83
CA GLY A 283 15.12 23.41 -3.02
C GLY A 283 14.90 22.21 -2.13
N LEU A 284 15.79 21.22 -2.29
CA LEU A 284 15.78 19.98 -1.53
C LEU A 284 16.63 20.13 -0.27
N LYS A 285 16.03 19.90 0.89
CA LYS A 285 16.64 20.03 2.21
C LYS A 285 16.70 18.69 2.94
N ASN A 286 17.69 18.53 3.83
CA ASN A 286 17.77 17.38 4.71
C ASN A 286 16.94 17.63 5.97
N VAL A 287 16.21 16.61 6.41
CA VAL A 287 15.40 16.70 7.64
C VAL A 287 15.82 15.59 8.57
N LYS A 288 15.94 15.92 9.85
CA LYS A 288 16.13 14.97 10.96
C LYS A 288 15.03 15.19 11.99
N VAL A 289 14.45 14.09 12.45
CA VAL A 289 13.50 14.08 13.56
C VAL A 289 14.11 13.25 14.68
N GLU A 290 14.51 13.91 15.75
CA GLU A 290 15.09 13.27 16.93
C GLU A 290 14.02 13.13 18.01
N VAL A 291 13.71 11.90 18.41
CA VAL A 291 12.80 11.63 19.54
C VAL A 291 13.61 11.71 20.84
N THR A 292 13.50 12.82 21.54
CA THR A 292 14.29 13.13 22.72
C THR A 292 13.76 12.49 24.00
N LYS A 293 12.41 12.42 24.15
CA LYS A 293 11.76 11.84 25.32
C LYS A 293 10.59 10.93 24.96
N VAL A 294 10.34 9.98 25.83
CA VAL A 294 9.21 9.04 25.79
C VAL A 294 8.50 9.15 27.15
N ASN A 295 7.21 9.45 27.15
CA ASN A 295 6.41 9.64 28.38
C ASN A 295 7.04 10.65 29.37
N GLY A 296 7.72 11.67 28.85
CA GLY A 296 8.43 12.67 29.65
C GLY A 296 9.84 12.25 30.15
N HIS A 297 10.28 11.02 29.89
CA HIS A 297 11.60 10.52 30.24
C HIS A 297 12.53 10.49 29.04
N LYS A 298 13.84 10.65 29.28
CA LYS A 298 14.84 10.60 28.20
C LYS A 298 14.69 9.31 27.37
N ASN A 299 14.67 9.45 26.06
CA ASN A 299 14.76 8.31 25.15
C ASN A 299 16.16 7.67 25.25
N GLY A 300 16.22 6.45 25.75
CA GLY A 300 17.47 5.70 25.94
C GLY A 300 17.83 4.79 24.79
N GLY A 301 17.09 4.85 23.68
CA GLY A 301 17.33 4.02 22.51
C GLY A 301 18.67 4.32 21.83
N ALA A 302 19.20 3.34 21.12
CA ALA A 302 20.44 3.48 20.36
C ALA A 302 20.24 4.31 19.06
N THR A 303 19.05 4.29 18.48
CA THR A 303 18.70 5.00 17.25
C THR A 303 17.45 5.85 17.53
N ILE A 304 17.68 7.11 17.84
CA ILE A 304 16.61 8.05 18.24
C ILE A 304 16.31 9.10 17.15
N VAL A 305 16.98 9.05 16.01
CA VAL A 305 16.87 10.00 14.89
C VAL A 305 16.33 9.26 13.66
N ALA A 306 15.27 9.81 13.09
CA ALA A 306 14.81 9.49 11.74
C ALA A 306 15.29 10.53 10.74
N GLU A 307 15.64 10.12 9.55
CA GLU A 307 16.08 11.00 8.47
C GLU A 307 15.06 11.02 7.32
N GLY A 308 14.91 12.17 6.69
CA GLY A 308 14.06 12.38 5.53
C GLY A 308 14.52 13.56 4.70
N LYS A 309 13.74 13.88 3.66
CA LYS A 309 13.99 15.03 2.78
C LYS A 309 12.77 15.94 2.76
N LEU A 310 13.01 17.21 2.56
CA LEU A 310 12.00 18.23 2.35
C LEU A 310 12.26 18.92 1.01
N SER A 311 11.34 18.80 0.07
CA SER A 311 11.35 19.56 -1.19
C SER A 311 10.49 20.79 -1.03
N VAL A 312 11.10 21.97 -1.12
CA VAL A 312 10.42 23.26 -0.96
C VAL A 312 10.25 23.92 -2.32
N ALA A 313 9.04 24.31 -2.66
CA ALA A 313 8.70 25.03 -3.88
C ALA A 313 7.85 26.27 -3.57
N ALA A 314 7.66 27.16 -4.56
CA ALA A 314 6.78 28.32 -4.40
C ALA A 314 5.36 27.92 -3.98
N ASN A 315 4.82 26.86 -4.61
CA ASN A 315 3.55 26.21 -4.24
C ASN A 315 3.65 24.70 -4.39
N VAL A 316 2.81 24.00 -3.63
CA VAL A 316 2.56 22.55 -3.75
C VAL A 316 1.07 22.30 -3.66
N TYR A 317 0.64 21.17 -4.21
CA TYR A 317 -0.78 20.83 -4.32
C TYR A 317 -1.07 19.55 -3.52
N LYS A 318 -2.30 19.42 -3.05
CA LYS A 318 -2.77 18.16 -2.45
C LYS A 318 -2.69 17.06 -3.52
N ARG A 319 -2.10 15.95 -3.15
CA ARG A 319 -2.03 14.79 -4.03
C ARG A 319 -3.28 13.94 -3.86
N ASN A 320 -3.93 13.64 -4.96
CA ASN A 320 -5.03 12.69 -5.04
C ASN A 320 -4.50 11.31 -5.42
N LEU A 321 -5.33 10.30 -5.28
CA LEU A 321 -4.97 8.91 -5.51
C LEU A 321 -5.76 8.32 -6.68
N CYS A 322 -5.05 7.75 -7.64
CA CYS A 322 -5.58 6.85 -8.64
C CYS A 322 -5.28 5.41 -8.22
N ILE A 323 -6.31 4.59 -8.09
CA ILE A 323 -6.18 3.13 -7.90
C ILE A 323 -6.55 2.48 -9.23
N GLU A 324 -5.61 1.77 -9.83
CA GLU A 324 -5.83 0.99 -11.05
C GLU A 324 -5.94 -0.48 -10.66
N GLU A 325 -7.13 -1.06 -10.80
CA GLU A 325 -7.40 -2.47 -10.55
C GLU A 325 -7.24 -3.30 -11.83
N PHE A 326 -6.73 -4.51 -11.73
CA PHE A 326 -6.64 -5.48 -12.80
C PHE A 326 -7.51 -6.69 -12.49
N THR A 327 -8.44 -6.99 -13.40
CA THR A 327 -9.43 -8.07 -13.27
C THR A 327 -9.73 -8.73 -14.60
N THR A 328 -10.41 -9.87 -14.59
CA THR A 328 -11.11 -10.46 -15.76
C THR A 328 -12.26 -11.35 -15.30
N GLU A 329 -13.24 -11.59 -16.15
CA GLU A 329 -14.34 -12.52 -15.85
C GLU A 329 -13.89 -13.95 -15.56
N GLN A 330 -12.72 -14.36 -16.06
CA GLN A 330 -12.17 -15.70 -15.84
C GLN A 330 -11.37 -15.83 -14.53
N CYS A 331 -11.23 -14.75 -13.78
CA CYS A 331 -10.48 -14.71 -12.54
C CYS A 331 -11.37 -15.01 -11.33
N GLY A 332 -11.27 -16.20 -10.76
CA GLY A 332 -12.10 -16.61 -9.62
C GLY A 332 -11.83 -15.89 -8.30
N ASN A 333 -10.67 -15.26 -8.12
CA ASN A 333 -10.33 -14.48 -6.92
C ASN A 333 -10.60 -12.98 -7.07
N CYS A 334 -10.85 -12.50 -8.29
CA CYS A 334 -11.03 -11.08 -8.56
C CYS A 334 -12.26 -10.48 -7.85
N PRO A 335 -13.44 -11.13 -7.80
CA PRO A 335 -14.59 -10.57 -7.10
C PRO A 335 -14.33 -10.28 -5.62
N ARG A 336 -13.50 -11.10 -4.96
CA ARG A 336 -13.15 -10.90 -3.56
C ARG A 336 -12.28 -9.66 -3.35
N VAL A 337 -11.29 -9.45 -4.21
CA VAL A 337 -10.37 -8.29 -4.10
C VAL A 337 -11.06 -7.01 -4.56
N ALA A 338 -11.92 -7.06 -5.59
CA ALA A 338 -12.81 -5.96 -5.96
C ALA A 338 -13.73 -5.55 -4.79
N GLY A 339 -14.21 -6.53 -4.01
CA GLY A 339 -14.99 -6.28 -2.79
C GLY A 339 -14.21 -5.49 -1.75
N TYR A 340 -12.91 -5.74 -1.56
CA TYR A 340 -12.06 -4.95 -0.65
C TYR A 340 -11.90 -3.50 -1.14
N LEU A 341 -11.75 -3.30 -2.45
CA LEU A 341 -11.70 -1.96 -3.03
C LEU A 341 -13.02 -1.21 -2.81
N HIS A 342 -14.15 -1.87 -3.06
CA HIS A 342 -15.47 -1.30 -2.84
C HIS A 342 -15.67 -0.87 -1.38
N GLU A 343 -15.38 -1.77 -0.42
CA GLU A 343 -15.44 -1.48 1.03
C GLU A 343 -14.56 -0.26 1.40
N TYR A 344 -13.36 -0.15 0.85
CA TYR A 344 -12.51 1.01 1.08
C TYR A 344 -13.12 2.29 0.50
N LEU A 345 -13.64 2.25 -0.74
CA LEU A 345 -14.19 3.41 -1.43
C LEU A 345 -15.46 3.96 -0.76
N GLU A 346 -16.23 3.15 -0.03
CA GLU A 346 -17.38 3.62 0.76
C GLU A 346 -16.98 4.64 1.84
N THR A 347 -15.75 4.59 2.33
CA THR A 347 -15.23 5.47 3.38
C THR A 347 -14.24 6.51 2.88
N ALA A 348 -13.75 6.36 1.65
CA ALA A 348 -12.79 7.27 1.05
C ALA A 348 -13.45 8.59 0.59
N ASP A 349 -12.68 9.68 0.57
CA ASP A 349 -13.13 10.95 -0.01
C ASP A 349 -13.25 10.81 -1.54
N PRO A 350 -14.46 10.86 -2.12
CA PRO A 350 -14.67 10.67 -3.55
C PRO A 350 -14.08 11.78 -4.44
N ASN A 351 -13.67 12.90 -3.84
CA ASN A 351 -12.99 13.98 -4.54
C ASN A 351 -11.46 13.79 -4.54
N ARG A 352 -10.95 12.80 -3.81
CA ARG A 352 -9.51 12.56 -3.67
C ARG A 352 -9.06 11.18 -4.11
N VAL A 353 -9.98 10.20 -4.15
CA VAL A 353 -9.69 8.82 -4.55
C VAL A 353 -10.51 8.47 -5.78
N PHE A 354 -9.81 8.02 -6.82
CA PHE A 354 -10.38 7.65 -8.11
C PHE A 354 -9.92 6.24 -8.46
N ALA A 355 -10.87 5.37 -8.76
CA ALA A 355 -10.57 4.00 -9.20
C ALA A 355 -10.85 3.84 -10.69
N VAL A 356 -10.05 3.04 -11.36
CA VAL A 356 -10.24 2.56 -12.73
C VAL A 356 -9.96 1.07 -12.79
N CYS A 357 -10.68 0.34 -13.62
CA CYS A 357 -10.59 -1.10 -13.72
C CYS A 357 -10.14 -1.53 -15.12
N HIS A 358 -8.99 -2.19 -15.18
CA HIS A 358 -8.39 -2.78 -16.37
C HIS A 358 -8.80 -4.25 -16.47
N HIS A 359 -9.41 -4.64 -17.59
CA HIS A 359 -9.77 -6.02 -17.84
C HIS A 359 -8.62 -6.79 -18.51
N ALA A 360 -7.57 -7.04 -17.72
CA ALA A 360 -6.38 -7.78 -18.11
C ALA A 360 -5.59 -8.27 -16.88
N GLY A 361 -4.53 -9.01 -17.11
CA GLY A 361 -3.59 -9.48 -16.07
C GLY A 361 -3.57 -11.00 -15.94
N TYR A 362 -4.72 -11.67 -15.99
CA TYR A 362 -4.82 -13.12 -15.99
C TYR A 362 -5.21 -13.65 -17.38
N TYR A 363 -6.41 -13.29 -17.84
CA TYR A 363 -6.88 -13.47 -19.20
C TYR A 363 -7.45 -12.17 -19.73
N THR A 364 -7.98 -12.20 -20.93
CA THR A 364 -8.78 -11.10 -21.50
C THR A 364 -10.25 -11.53 -21.56
N ASP A 365 -11.15 -10.55 -21.54
CA ASP A 365 -12.58 -10.76 -21.72
C ASP A 365 -13.17 -9.72 -22.69
N TRP A 366 -14.49 -9.66 -22.81
CA TRP A 366 -15.15 -8.76 -23.74
C TRP A 366 -15.05 -7.27 -23.35
N LEU A 367 -14.66 -6.96 -22.10
CA LEU A 367 -14.42 -5.60 -21.61
C LEU A 367 -12.98 -5.13 -21.83
N THR A 368 -12.08 -6.01 -22.19
CA THR A 368 -10.65 -5.69 -22.35
C THR A 368 -10.43 -4.64 -23.45
N LYS A 369 -9.74 -3.57 -23.13
CA LYS A 369 -9.29 -2.52 -24.05
C LYS A 369 -7.81 -2.71 -24.41
N SER A 370 -7.37 -2.04 -25.49
CA SER A 370 -5.95 -2.11 -25.89
C SER A 370 -5.02 -1.45 -24.87
N CYS A 371 -5.47 -0.40 -24.17
CA CYS A 371 -4.71 0.21 -23.08
C CYS A 371 -4.45 -0.78 -21.95
N ASP A 372 -5.42 -1.64 -21.60
CA ASP A 372 -5.28 -2.63 -20.51
C ASP A 372 -4.10 -3.57 -20.79
N LYS A 373 -4.01 -4.08 -22.03
CA LYS A 373 -2.90 -4.95 -22.46
C LYS A 373 -1.56 -4.23 -22.44
N THR A 374 -1.54 -2.96 -22.84
CA THR A 374 -0.32 -2.15 -22.85
C THR A 374 0.22 -1.93 -21.46
N LEU A 375 -0.65 -1.70 -20.45
CA LEU A 375 -0.26 -1.48 -19.07
C LEU A 375 0.29 -2.74 -18.38
N LEU A 376 0.12 -3.92 -18.93
CA LEU A 376 0.77 -5.14 -18.44
C LEU A 376 2.30 -5.06 -18.49
N TYR A 377 2.85 -4.14 -19.26
CA TYR A 377 4.29 -3.80 -19.20
C TYR A 377 4.74 -3.39 -17.79
N LEU A 378 3.87 -2.80 -16.99
CA LEU A 378 4.17 -2.36 -15.62
C LEU A 378 4.31 -3.53 -14.62
N TYR A 379 3.96 -4.75 -15.03
CA TYR A 379 4.32 -5.96 -14.29
C TYR A 379 5.81 -6.28 -14.54
N ASN A 380 6.44 -6.93 -13.67
CA ASN A 380 7.82 -7.44 -13.56
C ASN A 380 8.67 -7.56 -14.87
N ASP A 381 8.90 -6.46 -15.57
CA ASP A 381 9.79 -6.38 -16.75
C ASP A 381 9.52 -7.44 -17.84
N GLY A 382 8.26 -7.66 -18.17
CA GLY A 382 7.83 -8.63 -19.19
C GLY A 382 7.75 -10.08 -18.69
N GLY A 383 7.85 -10.28 -17.39
CA GLY A 383 7.54 -11.56 -16.76
C GLY A 383 6.03 -11.86 -16.75
N SER A 384 5.63 -12.85 -15.96
CA SER A 384 4.23 -13.26 -15.85
C SER A 384 3.37 -12.16 -15.28
N THR A 385 2.18 -11.99 -15.83
CA THR A 385 1.13 -11.10 -15.33
C THR A 385 0.10 -11.88 -14.54
N PHE A 386 -0.69 -11.19 -13.72
CA PHE A 386 -1.69 -11.81 -12.85
C PHE A 386 -2.87 -10.88 -12.61
N ALA A 387 -3.99 -11.45 -12.19
CA ALA A 387 -5.13 -10.79 -11.56
C ALA A 387 -5.64 -11.69 -10.42
N PRO A 388 -6.22 -11.13 -9.35
CA PRO A 388 -6.40 -9.69 -9.10
C PRO A 388 -5.09 -8.98 -8.81
N ALA A 389 -5.02 -7.69 -9.12
CA ALA A 389 -3.88 -6.84 -8.79
C ALA A 389 -4.32 -5.37 -8.73
N MET A 390 -3.54 -4.53 -8.05
CA MET A 390 -3.77 -3.09 -7.97
C MET A 390 -2.48 -2.30 -8.07
N MET A 391 -2.58 -1.09 -8.61
CA MET A 391 -1.54 -0.06 -8.57
C MET A 391 -2.07 1.18 -7.86
N PHE A 392 -1.20 1.87 -7.14
CA PHE A 392 -1.51 3.09 -6.37
C PHE A 392 -0.64 4.22 -6.91
N ASN A 393 -1.21 5.13 -7.70
CA ASN A 393 -0.48 6.17 -8.45
C ASN A 393 0.71 5.62 -9.26
N ARG A 394 0.71 4.34 -9.62
CA ARG A 394 1.82 3.62 -10.27
C ARG A 394 3.15 3.77 -9.53
N GLU A 395 3.10 3.96 -8.19
CA GLU A 395 4.30 4.08 -7.37
C GLU A 395 5.00 2.73 -7.21
N PRO A 396 6.33 2.68 -7.36
CA PRO A 396 7.10 1.45 -7.22
C PRO A 396 7.45 1.16 -5.76
N ASP A 397 6.45 1.08 -4.90
CA ASP A 397 6.62 1.00 -3.45
C ASP A 397 6.45 -0.40 -2.89
N PHE A 398 6.09 -1.35 -3.74
CA PHE A 398 5.81 -2.72 -3.35
C PHE A 398 7.00 -3.62 -3.62
N LYS A 399 7.08 -4.74 -2.88
CA LYS A 399 8.04 -5.80 -3.20
C LYS A 399 7.52 -6.60 -4.39
N SER A 400 8.43 -6.92 -5.31
CA SER A 400 8.10 -7.77 -6.43
C SER A 400 7.64 -9.16 -5.95
N THR A 401 6.50 -9.62 -6.47
CA THR A 401 5.99 -10.97 -6.22
C THR A 401 6.88 -12.04 -6.88
N TYR A 402 7.64 -11.67 -7.89
CA TYR A 402 8.40 -12.60 -8.72
C TYR A 402 9.92 -12.48 -8.57
N ALA A 403 10.42 -11.36 -8.05
CA ALA A 403 11.85 -11.12 -7.94
C ALA A 403 12.24 -10.56 -6.56
N THR A 404 13.06 -11.28 -5.83
CA THR A 404 13.53 -10.88 -4.50
C THR A 404 14.32 -9.57 -4.57
N GLY A 405 13.99 -8.63 -3.69
CA GLY A 405 14.69 -7.34 -3.56
C GLY A 405 14.38 -6.30 -4.62
N GLN A 406 13.55 -6.62 -5.60
CA GLN A 406 13.08 -5.64 -6.59
C GLN A 406 11.82 -4.92 -6.11
N LYS A 407 11.69 -3.66 -6.49
CA LYS A 407 10.47 -2.87 -6.30
C LYS A 407 9.47 -3.13 -7.42
N ASP A 408 8.19 -3.04 -7.08
CA ASP A 408 7.08 -3.25 -8.00
C ASP A 408 6.05 -2.14 -7.89
N ASN A 409 5.36 -1.88 -9.01
CA ASN A 409 4.20 -0.98 -9.07
C ASN A 409 2.89 -1.70 -8.71
N VAL A 410 2.90 -3.02 -8.67
CA VAL A 410 1.73 -3.89 -8.60
C VAL A 410 1.72 -4.66 -7.28
N VAL A 411 0.55 -4.73 -6.64
CA VAL A 411 0.33 -5.47 -5.39
C VAL A 411 -1.04 -6.16 -5.43
N ILE A 412 -1.19 -7.27 -4.68
CA ILE A 412 -2.46 -7.93 -4.43
C ILE A 412 -2.88 -7.61 -3.00
N PRO A 413 -3.81 -6.66 -2.77
CA PRO A 413 -4.26 -6.36 -1.42
C PRO A 413 -5.03 -7.52 -0.80
N GLY A 414 -4.80 -7.77 0.47
CA GLY A 414 -5.47 -8.83 1.22
C GLY A 414 -6.72 -8.37 1.98
N SER A 415 -6.98 -7.06 2.06
CA SER A 415 -8.14 -6.49 2.77
C SER A 415 -8.36 -5.01 2.41
N ALA A 416 -9.56 -4.48 2.73
CA ALA A 416 -9.87 -3.05 2.66
C ALA A 416 -8.96 -2.22 3.58
N THR A 417 -8.60 -2.74 4.76
CA THR A 417 -7.66 -2.09 5.69
C THR A 417 -6.28 -1.92 5.07
N GLU A 418 -5.80 -2.91 4.34
CA GLU A 418 -4.52 -2.85 3.65
C GLU A 418 -4.55 -1.81 2.52
N ILE A 419 -5.64 -1.77 1.74
CA ILE A 419 -5.85 -0.72 0.73
C ILE A 419 -5.84 0.66 1.38
N SER A 420 -6.54 0.85 2.51
CA SER A 420 -6.56 2.10 3.27
C SER A 420 -5.16 2.53 3.71
N LYS A 421 -4.34 1.58 4.16
CA LYS A 421 -2.96 1.85 4.59
C LYS A 421 -2.07 2.28 3.41
N TYR A 422 -2.18 1.64 2.25
CA TYR A 422 -1.49 2.09 1.05
C TYR A 422 -1.97 3.46 0.59
N ALA A 423 -3.28 3.69 0.59
CA ALA A 423 -3.88 4.95 0.19
C ALA A 423 -3.43 6.12 1.07
N SER A 424 -3.42 5.95 2.39
CA SER A 424 -3.02 7.01 3.34
C SER A 424 -1.59 7.50 3.12
N LYS A 425 -0.70 6.63 2.64
CA LYS A 425 0.67 6.99 2.28
C LYS A 425 0.70 8.09 1.22
N TYR A 426 -0.20 8.04 0.24
CA TYR A 426 -0.21 9.00 -0.87
C TYR A 426 -1.11 10.21 -0.58
N LEU A 427 -2.21 10.00 0.14
CA LEU A 427 -3.17 11.06 0.44
C LEU A 427 -2.72 12.00 1.55
N ASP A 428 -2.04 11.45 2.55
CA ASP A 428 -1.73 12.17 3.80
C ASP A 428 -0.25 12.55 3.93
N LYS A 429 0.64 11.80 3.27
CA LYS A 429 2.10 11.93 3.44
C LYS A 429 2.80 12.57 2.24
N THR A 430 2.13 12.77 1.11
CA THR A 430 2.75 13.32 -0.09
C THR A 430 1.96 14.48 -0.67
N MET A 431 2.69 15.46 -1.22
CA MET A 431 2.14 16.57 -1.99
C MET A 431 2.53 16.40 -3.46
N ALA A 432 1.82 17.06 -4.35
CA ALA A 432 2.09 17.07 -5.79
C ALA A 432 2.71 18.39 -6.25
N ASP A 433 3.48 18.34 -7.32
CA ASP A 433 4.03 19.53 -7.99
C ASP A 433 3.06 20.07 -9.05
N ALA A 434 2.01 19.32 -9.37
CA ALA A 434 0.95 19.73 -10.27
C ALA A 434 -0.44 19.28 -9.77
N LYS A 435 -1.46 20.04 -10.16
CA LYS A 435 -2.88 19.69 -10.00
C LYS A 435 -3.57 19.72 -11.34
N LEU A 436 -4.74 19.08 -11.41
CA LEU A 436 -5.64 19.17 -12.55
C LEU A 436 -7.09 19.20 -12.10
N ASP A 437 -7.94 19.77 -12.94
CA ASP A 437 -9.39 19.81 -12.80
C ASP A 437 -10.05 19.31 -14.08
N VAL A 438 -11.18 18.60 -13.93
CA VAL A 438 -11.94 18.00 -15.03
C VAL A 438 -13.32 18.62 -15.07
N SER A 439 -13.71 19.12 -16.25
CA SER A 439 -15.07 19.52 -16.57
C SER A 439 -15.59 18.64 -17.69
N VAL A 440 -16.81 18.17 -17.56
CA VAL A 440 -17.47 17.26 -18.52
C VAL A 440 -18.81 17.82 -18.93
N ALA A 441 -19.11 17.82 -20.21
CA ALA A 441 -20.43 18.10 -20.76
C ALA A 441 -20.84 16.98 -21.72
N TYR A 442 -22.07 16.49 -21.59
CA TYR A 442 -22.62 15.51 -22.51
C TYR A 442 -23.52 16.19 -23.56
N ASN A 443 -23.21 15.94 -24.82
CA ASN A 443 -24.03 16.38 -25.95
C ASN A 443 -24.93 15.23 -26.40
N GLU A 444 -26.21 15.28 -26.00
CA GLU A 444 -27.18 14.24 -26.35
C GLU A 444 -27.42 14.08 -27.84
N SER A 445 -27.37 15.19 -28.61
CA SER A 445 -27.67 15.15 -30.03
C SER A 445 -26.58 14.48 -30.86
N GLU A 446 -25.36 14.47 -30.34
CA GLU A 446 -24.19 13.87 -30.96
C GLU A 446 -23.71 12.62 -30.24
N SER A 447 -24.32 12.25 -29.12
CA SER A 447 -23.91 11.16 -28.23
C SER A 447 -22.42 11.25 -27.86
N LYS A 448 -21.97 12.47 -27.52
CA LYS A 448 -20.57 12.76 -27.19
C LYS A 448 -20.39 13.35 -25.79
N ALA A 449 -19.37 12.89 -25.09
CA ALA A 449 -18.82 13.54 -23.92
C ALA A 449 -17.71 14.49 -24.33
N VAL A 450 -17.88 15.79 -24.05
CA VAL A 450 -16.84 16.81 -24.25
C VAL A 450 -16.16 17.05 -22.91
N ILE A 451 -14.85 16.86 -22.86
CA ILE A 451 -14.08 16.89 -21.62
C ILE A 451 -13.04 18.00 -21.75
N VAL A 452 -13.03 18.90 -20.78
CA VAL A 452 -11.99 19.93 -20.65
C VAL A 452 -11.18 19.62 -19.39
N VAL A 453 -9.88 19.39 -19.57
CA VAL A 453 -8.94 19.22 -18.47
C VAL A 453 -8.05 20.47 -18.41
N THR A 454 -8.05 21.10 -17.25
CA THR A 454 -7.12 22.21 -16.95
C THR A 454 -6.14 21.77 -15.88
N GLY A 455 -4.93 22.33 -15.90
CA GLY A 455 -3.94 22.03 -14.89
C GLY A 455 -3.02 23.18 -14.59
N GLU A 456 -2.39 23.09 -13.43
CA GLU A 456 -1.42 24.07 -12.93
C GLU A 456 -0.28 23.34 -12.21
N SER A 457 0.95 23.80 -12.40
CA SER A 457 2.15 23.24 -11.78
C SER A 457 2.98 24.31 -11.07
N ASN A 458 3.88 23.86 -10.19
CA ASN A 458 5.01 24.67 -9.77
C ASN A 458 6.19 24.53 -10.76
N ASP A 459 7.28 25.28 -10.50
CA ASP A 459 8.44 25.28 -11.39
C ASP A 459 9.29 24.00 -11.28
N ALA A 460 9.12 23.23 -10.22
CA ALA A 460 9.82 21.95 -10.02
C ALA A 460 9.22 20.81 -10.85
N TYR A 461 8.00 20.97 -11.36
CA TYR A 461 7.35 19.94 -12.15
C TYR A 461 7.98 19.79 -13.55
N ASP A 462 8.33 18.57 -13.90
CA ASP A 462 8.89 18.23 -15.21
C ASP A 462 7.78 18.18 -16.27
N LYS A 463 7.47 19.35 -16.82
CA LYS A 463 6.43 19.56 -17.84
C LYS A 463 6.75 18.88 -19.18
N GLU A 464 8.04 18.73 -19.51
CA GLU A 464 8.48 18.14 -20.77
C GLU A 464 8.20 16.64 -20.87
N SER A 465 8.28 15.93 -19.75
CA SER A 465 7.97 14.51 -19.68
C SER A 465 6.52 14.22 -19.27
N ALA A 466 5.74 15.26 -18.99
CA ALA A 466 4.36 15.12 -18.53
C ALA A 466 3.43 14.67 -19.66
N LEU A 467 2.62 13.67 -19.36
CA LEU A 467 1.56 13.14 -20.23
C LEU A 467 0.22 13.25 -19.52
N LEU A 468 -0.85 13.42 -20.27
CA LEU A 468 -2.21 13.46 -19.78
C LEU A 468 -2.96 12.23 -20.29
N THR A 469 -3.37 11.37 -19.36
CA THR A 469 -4.21 10.20 -19.65
C THR A 469 -5.64 10.48 -19.19
N LEU A 470 -6.60 10.10 -20.02
CA LEU A 470 -8.03 10.16 -19.72
C LEU A 470 -8.65 8.78 -19.92
N TYR A 471 -9.49 8.39 -18.98
CA TYR A 471 -10.39 7.25 -19.10
C TYR A 471 -11.83 7.69 -18.94
N LEU A 472 -12.70 7.21 -19.83
CA LEU A 472 -14.15 7.19 -19.61
C LEU A 472 -14.49 5.84 -19.00
N THR A 473 -14.99 5.83 -17.78
CA THR A 473 -15.31 4.60 -17.04
C THR A 473 -16.82 4.47 -16.82
N GLU A 474 -17.29 3.24 -16.64
CA GLU A 474 -18.69 2.93 -16.32
C GLU A 474 -18.75 2.02 -15.08
N ASP A 475 -19.63 2.36 -14.16
CA ASP A 475 -19.98 1.53 -13.02
C ASP A 475 -21.18 0.62 -13.35
N ASN A 476 -21.39 -0.42 -12.52
CA ASN A 476 -22.50 -1.36 -12.62
C ASN A 476 -22.64 -2.08 -13.98
N VAL A 477 -21.52 -2.44 -14.58
CA VAL A 477 -21.50 -3.21 -15.83
C VAL A 477 -21.75 -4.68 -15.54
N GLU A 478 -22.87 -5.21 -16.03
CA GLU A 478 -23.24 -6.61 -15.82
C GLU A 478 -22.24 -7.55 -16.50
N ALA A 479 -21.68 -8.47 -15.72
CA ALA A 479 -20.79 -9.51 -16.21
C ALA A 479 -21.58 -10.56 -17.00
N LYS A 480 -20.95 -11.12 -18.04
CA LYS A 480 -21.54 -12.21 -18.82
C LYS A 480 -21.32 -13.56 -18.17
N ASP A 481 -20.12 -13.79 -17.61
CA ASP A 481 -19.74 -15.08 -17.00
C ASP A 481 -18.60 -14.90 -16.00
N GLN A 482 -18.86 -14.27 -14.85
CA GLN A 482 -17.83 -14.05 -13.83
C GLN A 482 -17.54 -15.31 -13.04
N SER A 483 -16.31 -15.78 -13.09
CA SER A 483 -15.79 -16.84 -12.23
C SER A 483 -15.67 -16.37 -10.76
N GLY A 484 -15.82 -17.31 -9.82
CA GLY A 484 -15.63 -17.03 -8.39
C GLY A 484 -16.83 -16.42 -7.68
N VAL A 485 -17.96 -16.30 -8.36
CA VAL A 485 -19.26 -15.95 -7.77
C VAL A 485 -20.16 -17.18 -7.67
N SER A 486 -21.14 -17.14 -6.77
CA SER A 486 -22.09 -18.25 -6.61
C SER A 486 -22.95 -18.42 -7.86
N PHE A 487 -23.24 -19.68 -8.22
CA PHE A 487 -24.09 -19.98 -9.38
C PHE A 487 -25.44 -19.26 -9.27
N GLY A 488 -25.86 -18.59 -10.34
CA GLY A 488 -27.09 -17.81 -10.40
C GLY A 488 -27.01 -16.40 -9.79
N THR A 489 -25.84 -15.97 -9.35
CA THR A 489 -25.61 -14.59 -8.87
C THR A 489 -25.21 -13.69 -10.03
N THR A 490 -25.92 -12.59 -10.23
CA THR A 490 -25.48 -11.54 -11.16
C THR A 490 -24.34 -10.73 -10.52
N TYR A 491 -23.25 -10.58 -11.24
CA TYR A 491 -22.09 -9.79 -10.83
C TYR A 491 -22.00 -8.51 -11.66
N TYR A 492 -21.62 -7.40 -11.02
CA TYR A 492 -21.46 -6.10 -11.68
C TYR A 492 -20.04 -5.60 -11.48
N HIS A 493 -19.35 -5.40 -12.59
CA HIS A 493 -18.06 -4.73 -12.59
C HIS A 493 -18.20 -3.24 -12.33
N GLN A 494 -17.24 -2.66 -11.62
CA GLN A 494 -17.17 -1.24 -11.30
C GLN A 494 -15.97 -0.60 -11.99
N HIS A 495 -16.06 0.70 -12.29
CA HIS A 495 -14.96 1.51 -12.83
C HIS A 495 -14.36 0.99 -14.16
N VAL A 496 -15.16 0.28 -14.95
CA VAL A 496 -14.75 -0.36 -16.21
C VAL A 496 -14.38 0.68 -17.26
N ILE A 497 -13.18 0.62 -17.82
CA ILE A 497 -12.75 1.51 -18.91
C ILE A 497 -13.57 1.22 -20.15
N ARG A 498 -14.33 2.23 -20.62
CA ARG A 498 -15.10 2.18 -21.84
C ARG A 498 -14.38 2.82 -23.02
N ASP A 499 -13.70 3.94 -22.77
CA ASP A 499 -12.88 4.63 -23.76
C ASP A 499 -11.70 5.35 -23.11
N PHE A 500 -10.70 5.72 -23.91
CA PHE A 500 -9.48 6.36 -23.43
C PHE A 500 -8.81 7.15 -24.57
N ASN A 501 -8.03 8.19 -24.22
CA ASN A 501 -7.32 8.97 -25.23
C ASN A 501 -6.07 8.24 -25.77
N SER A 502 -5.22 7.77 -24.91
CA SER A 502 -3.98 7.06 -25.23
C SER A 502 -3.55 6.17 -24.05
N ALA A 503 -2.94 5.02 -24.32
CA ALA A 503 -2.53 4.06 -23.28
C ALA A 503 -1.52 4.65 -22.28
N TRP A 504 -0.64 5.53 -22.72
CA TRP A 504 0.36 6.18 -21.88
C TRP A 504 0.11 7.68 -21.67
N GLY A 505 -0.96 8.22 -22.26
CA GLY A 505 -1.30 9.63 -22.26
C GLY A 505 -0.72 10.41 -23.42
N ASP A 506 -1.28 11.57 -23.66
CA ASP A 506 -0.87 12.51 -24.72
C ASP A 506 -0.07 13.66 -24.13
N LYS A 507 0.86 14.21 -24.91
CA LYS A 507 1.54 15.45 -24.53
C LYS A 507 0.54 16.61 -24.48
N VAL A 508 0.66 17.43 -23.46
CA VAL A 508 -0.11 18.66 -23.34
C VAL A 508 0.77 19.89 -23.55
N THR A 509 0.19 20.93 -24.11
CA THR A 509 0.89 22.20 -24.29
C THR A 509 0.75 23.05 -23.03
N TRP A 510 1.87 23.38 -22.40
CA TRP A 510 1.96 24.22 -21.24
C TRP A 510 2.16 25.67 -21.64
N GLU A 511 1.36 26.57 -21.08
CA GLU A 511 1.52 28.02 -21.15
C GLU A 511 2.02 28.51 -19.79
N GLY A 512 3.35 28.65 -19.63
CA GLY A 512 3.97 28.84 -18.33
C GLY A 512 3.75 27.62 -17.42
N ASN A 513 3.04 27.82 -16.33
CA ASN A 513 2.70 26.76 -15.36
C ASN A 513 1.26 26.25 -15.50
N LYS A 514 0.56 26.55 -16.61
CA LYS A 514 -0.84 26.14 -16.81
C LYS A 514 -1.01 25.44 -18.14
N PHE A 515 -1.99 24.55 -18.21
CA PHE A 515 -2.45 23.96 -19.46
C PHE A 515 -3.97 23.86 -19.49
N SER A 516 -4.50 23.75 -20.72
CA SER A 516 -5.89 23.37 -20.97
C SER A 516 -5.93 22.46 -22.19
N ALA A 517 -6.59 21.31 -22.07
CA ALA A 517 -6.75 20.34 -23.13
C ALA A 517 -8.22 19.93 -23.24
N THR A 518 -8.70 19.73 -24.46
CA THR A 518 -10.08 19.33 -24.73
C THR A 518 -10.08 17.99 -25.46
N TYR A 519 -10.93 17.06 -25.01
CA TYR A 519 -11.12 15.74 -25.57
C TYR A 519 -12.62 15.49 -25.84
N GLU A 520 -12.89 14.62 -26.78
CA GLU A 520 -14.24 14.15 -27.06
C GLU A 520 -14.24 12.62 -27.04
N PHE A 521 -15.19 12.02 -26.35
CA PHE A 521 -15.44 10.57 -26.39
C PHE A 521 -16.85 10.32 -26.92
N ASP A 522 -16.98 9.36 -27.82
CA ASP A 522 -18.28 8.84 -28.23
C ASP A 522 -18.87 8.04 -27.06
N VAL A 523 -20.16 8.27 -26.77
CA VAL A 523 -20.89 7.55 -25.71
C VAL A 523 -21.85 6.58 -26.37
N ASP A 524 -21.57 5.29 -26.22
CA ASP A 524 -22.42 4.24 -26.74
C ASP A 524 -23.82 4.29 -26.09
N SER A 525 -24.84 4.03 -26.88
CA SER A 525 -26.24 4.02 -26.42
C SER A 525 -26.54 2.93 -25.39
N GLU A 526 -25.73 1.86 -25.36
CA GLU A 526 -25.86 0.76 -24.39
C GLU A 526 -25.24 1.08 -23.03
N TRP A 527 -24.40 2.13 -22.92
CA TRP A 527 -23.80 2.51 -21.66
C TRP A 527 -24.77 3.28 -20.77
N LYS A 528 -24.68 3.03 -19.48
CA LYS A 528 -25.51 3.70 -18.46
C LYS A 528 -24.92 5.09 -18.18
N LYS A 529 -25.48 6.12 -18.77
CA LYS A 529 -24.96 7.49 -18.71
C LYS A 529 -24.77 8.04 -17.29
N ASP A 530 -25.65 7.64 -16.36
CA ASP A 530 -25.56 8.05 -14.96
C ASP A 530 -24.42 7.35 -14.21
N ASP A 531 -23.94 6.22 -14.73
CA ASP A 531 -22.83 5.44 -14.19
C ASP A 531 -21.48 5.78 -14.86
N LEU A 532 -21.49 6.75 -15.82
CA LEU A 532 -20.27 7.17 -16.52
C LEU A 532 -19.52 8.25 -15.74
N LYS A 533 -18.19 8.07 -15.70
CA LYS A 533 -17.27 8.98 -15.03
C LYS A 533 -16.01 9.17 -15.89
N VAL A 534 -15.51 10.39 -15.96
CA VAL A 534 -14.19 10.68 -16.53
C VAL A 534 -13.18 10.71 -15.40
N VAL A 535 -12.07 10.01 -15.60
CA VAL A 535 -10.88 10.06 -14.72
C VAL A 535 -9.72 10.53 -15.58
N ALA A 536 -9.06 11.61 -15.18
CA ALA A 536 -7.90 12.18 -15.87
C ALA A 536 -6.73 12.31 -14.90
N PHE A 537 -5.52 12.02 -15.37
CA PHE A 537 -4.33 12.16 -14.55
C PHE A 537 -3.10 12.57 -15.35
N LEU A 538 -2.22 13.31 -14.69
CA LEU A 538 -0.88 13.60 -15.18
C LEU A 538 0.06 12.46 -14.77
N ASN A 539 0.75 11.89 -15.74
CA ASN A 539 1.69 10.78 -15.53
C ASN A 539 2.98 10.95 -16.33
N LYS A 540 3.95 10.12 -16.00
CA LYS A 540 5.15 9.89 -16.80
C LYS A 540 5.05 8.57 -17.54
N HIS A 541 5.84 8.40 -18.57
CA HIS A 541 6.06 7.11 -19.21
C HIS A 541 7.54 6.95 -19.55
N SER A 542 8.12 5.83 -19.13
CA SER A 542 9.47 5.44 -19.45
C SER A 542 9.48 4.13 -20.23
N THR A 543 10.10 4.13 -21.38
CA THR A 543 10.35 2.91 -22.17
C THR A 543 11.57 2.13 -21.66
N LYS A 544 12.35 2.71 -20.74
CA LYS A 544 13.58 2.14 -20.19
C LYS A 544 13.40 1.51 -18.83
N SER A 545 12.37 1.90 -18.11
CA SER A 545 12.12 1.45 -16.73
C SER A 545 10.62 1.37 -16.46
N ARG A 546 10.13 0.17 -16.12
CA ARG A 546 8.72 -0.03 -15.74
C ARG A 546 8.34 0.72 -14.46
N ILE A 547 9.28 0.96 -13.57
CA ILE A 547 9.02 1.63 -12.29
C ILE A 547 8.96 3.16 -12.40
N ASP A 548 9.31 3.74 -13.54
CA ASP A 548 9.32 5.19 -13.76
C ASP A 548 8.12 5.63 -14.61
N ASN A 549 6.91 5.29 -14.14
CA ASN A 549 5.64 5.58 -14.82
C ASN A 549 4.60 6.22 -13.87
N ARG A 550 5.06 6.92 -12.85
CA ARG A 550 4.24 7.45 -11.75
C ARG A 550 3.18 8.44 -12.21
N ILE A 551 2.03 8.41 -11.53
CA ILE A 551 0.98 9.41 -11.64
C ILE A 551 1.29 10.54 -10.65
N GLU A 552 1.39 11.76 -11.16
CA GLU A 552 1.63 12.94 -10.35
C GLU A 552 0.38 13.33 -9.56
N ASN A 553 -0.73 13.49 -10.28
CA ASN A 553 -2.01 13.81 -9.66
C ASN A 553 -3.18 13.37 -10.56
N VAL A 554 -4.35 13.24 -9.98
CA VAL A 554 -5.56 12.74 -10.64
C VAL A 554 -6.78 13.59 -10.27
N ALA A 555 -7.71 13.72 -11.18
CA ALA A 555 -9.04 14.29 -10.97
C ALA A 555 -10.08 13.50 -11.76
N GLY A 556 -11.34 13.60 -11.37
CA GLY A 556 -12.42 12.95 -12.10
C GLY A 556 -13.75 13.63 -11.89
N LYS A 557 -14.67 13.39 -12.81
CA LYS A 557 -16.00 13.97 -12.80
C LYS A 557 -17.00 13.01 -13.43
N ASN A 558 -18.18 12.88 -12.82
CA ASN A 558 -19.28 12.12 -13.41
C ASN A 558 -19.78 12.80 -14.68
N LEU A 559 -20.22 12.01 -15.66
CA LEU A 559 -20.85 12.52 -16.85
C LEU A 559 -22.18 13.17 -16.47
N VAL A 560 -22.31 14.47 -16.71
CA VAL A 560 -23.51 15.22 -16.34
C VAL A 560 -24.43 15.28 -17.54
N GLN A 561 -25.60 14.62 -17.45
CA GLN A 561 -26.65 14.77 -18.42
C GLN A 561 -27.29 16.16 -18.29
N ASN A 562 -27.51 16.84 -19.40
CA ASN A 562 -28.24 18.11 -19.46
C ASN A 562 -27.64 19.29 -18.70
N SER A 563 -26.37 19.27 -18.33
CA SER A 563 -25.78 20.47 -17.75
C SER A 563 -25.44 21.49 -18.87
N THR A 564 -26.22 22.54 -18.92
CA THR A 564 -25.89 23.76 -19.66
C THR A 564 -24.76 24.54 -18.98
N PHE A 565 -24.10 23.97 -18.00
CA PHE A 565 -23.06 24.61 -17.19
C PHE A 565 -21.79 23.78 -17.17
N ILE A 566 -20.70 24.40 -17.60
CA ILE A 566 -19.35 23.99 -17.20
C ILE A 566 -19.16 24.60 -15.79
N GLU A 567 -19.45 23.84 -14.74
CA GLU A 567 -19.03 24.18 -13.39
C GLU A 567 -17.55 23.89 -13.24
N GLY A 568 -16.73 24.87 -13.48
CA GLY A 568 -15.27 24.74 -13.38
C GLY A 568 -14.59 26.04 -13.02
N VAL A 569 -15.29 26.92 -12.30
CA VAL A 569 -14.66 28.02 -11.60
C VAL A 569 -14.91 27.79 -10.12
N SER A 570 -13.90 27.29 -9.41
CA SER A 570 -13.95 27.27 -7.94
C SER A 570 -14.19 28.71 -7.46
N SER A 571 -15.25 28.89 -6.73
CA SER A 571 -15.74 30.19 -6.24
C SER A 571 -14.88 30.76 -5.11
N THR A 572 -13.60 30.91 -5.30
CA THR A 572 -12.75 31.69 -4.39
C THR A 572 -12.50 33.11 -4.86
N ASP A 573 -12.86 33.42 -6.13
CA ASP A 573 -12.87 34.78 -6.63
C ASP A 573 -14.30 35.19 -6.95
N ASN A 574 -14.73 36.33 -6.45
CA ASN A 574 -16.02 36.99 -6.77
C ASN A 574 -16.05 37.47 -8.24
N ALA A 575 -15.64 36.59 -9.18
CA ALA A 575 -15.57 36.92 -10.59
C ALA A 575 -16.97 36.90 -11.21
N VAL A 576 -17.46 38.04 -11.67
CA VAL A 576 -18.77 38.20 -12.31
C VAL A 576 -18.61 38.23 -13.83
N GLU A 577 -19.64 37.78 -14.55
CA GLU A 577 -19.71 37.91 -16.01
C GLU A 577 -19.70 39.39 -16.42
N VAL A 578 -18.68 39.77 -17.23
CA VAL A 578 -18.53 41.14 -17.71
C VAL A 578 -18.88 41.29 -19.18
N ALA A 579 -18.86 40.19 -19.95
CA ALA A 579 -19.24 40.18 -21.35
C ALA A 579 -19.60 38.78 -21.83
N ARG A 580 -20.50 38.70 -22.80
CA ARG A 580 -20.89 37.48 -23.48
C ARG A 580 -20.87 37.71 -24.99
N TYR A 581 -20.41 36.70 -25.75
CA TYR A 581 -20.30 36.73 -27.19
C TYR A 581 -20.94 35.47 -27.80
N ASN A 582 -21.49 35.57 -29.00
CA ASN A 582 -21.95 34.41 -29.75
C ASN A 582 -20.77 33.72 -30.48
N ALA A 583 -21.05 32.65 -31.23
CA ALA A 583 -20.04 31.90 -31.98
C ALA A 583 -19.32 32.76 -33.06
N ALA A 584 -19.95 33.81 -33.55
CA ALA A 584 -19.38 34.77 -34.49
C ALA A 584 -18.54 35.88 -33.85
N GLY A 585 -18.35 35.83 -32.50
CA GLY A 585 -17.60 36.85 -31.76
C GLY A 585 -18.37 38.14 -31.51
N GLN A 586 -19.64 38.21 -31.80
CA GLN A 586 -20.46 39.38 -31.55
C GLN A 586 -20.91 39.41 -30.10
N ARG A 587 -20.80 40.58 -29.44
CA ARG A 587 -21.24 40.75 -28.06
C ARG A 587 -22.77 40.66 -27.98
N ILE A 588 -23.26 39.86 -27.02
CA ILE A 588 -24.69 39.64 -26.78
C ILE A 588 -25.04 40.03 -25.36
N SER A 589 -26.24 40.54 -25.17
CA SER A 589 -26.72 41.06 -23.85
C SER A 589 -27.29 39.98 -22.92
N GLY A 590 -27.38 38.72 -23.41
CA GLY A 590 -27.91 37.60 -22.63
C GLY A 590 -27.64 36.27 -23.31
N LYS A 591 -28.10 35.18 -22.71
CA LYS A 591 -27.93 33.83 -23.25
C LYS A 591 -28.69 33.70 -24.58
N GLN A 592 -28.00 33.21 -25.60
CA GLN A 592 -28.60 32.89 -26.90
C GLN A 592 -28.38 31.42 -27.22
N LYS A 593 -29.31 30.79 -27.92
CA LYS A 593 -29.20 29.41 -28.38
C LYS A 593 -27.90 29.22 -29.19
N GLY A 594 -27.17 28.15 -28.91
CA GLY A 594 -25.89 27.84 -29.53
C GLY A 594 -24.69 28.24 -28.66
N LEU A 595 -23.51 28.31 -29.24
CA LEU A 595 -22.26 28.61 -28.55
C LEU A 595 -22.23 30.06 -28.06
N ASN A 596 -22.06 30.22 -26.75
CA ASN A 596 -21.81 31.51 -26.11
C ASN A 596 -20.38 31.51 -25.52
N ILE A 597 -19.64 32.57 -25.69
CA ILE A 597 -18.33 32.81 -25.08
C ILE A 597 -18.54 33.83 -23.95
N VAL A 598 -18.24 33.45 -22.73
CA VAL A 598 -18.43 34.29 -21.54
C VAL A 598 -17.09 34.74 -21.03
N LYS A 599 -16.95 36.05 -20.81
CA LYS A 599 -15.75 36.67 -20.20
C LYS A 599 -16.09 37.11 -18.79
N LEU A 600 -15.25 36.75 -17.82
CA LEU A 600 -15.36 37.12 -16.41
C LEU A 600 -14.51 38.35 -16.05
N SER A 601 -14.82 38.99 -14.92
CA SER A 601 -14.12 40.16 -14.40
C SER A 601 -12.64 39.92 -14.06
N ASN A 602 -12.25 38.67 -13.81
CA ASN A 602 -10.87 38.26 -13.57
C ASN A 602 -10.08 37.97 -14.87
N GLY A 603 -10.68 38.26 -16.05
CA GLY A 603 -10.06 38.04 -17.35
C GLY A 603 -10.26 36.64 -17.95
N THR A 604 -10.75 35.69 -17.18
CA THR A 604 -11.03 34.32 -17.65
C THR A 604 -12.15 34.32 -18.71
N THR A 605 -11.98 33.50 -19.74
CA THR A 605 -12.97 33.34 -20.80
C THR A 605 -13.32 31.85 -20.93
N PHE A 606 -14.62 31.53 -21.01
CA PHE A 606 -15.09 30.16 -21.20
C PHE A 606 -16.24 30.09 -22.22
N LYS A 607 -16.45 28.93 -22.80
CA LYS A 607 -17.48 28.66 -23.81
C LYS A 607 -18.64 27.92 -23.18
N ILE A 608 -19.86 28.36 -23.46
CA ILE A 608 -21.12 27.73 -23.00
C ILE A 608 -21.97 27.43 -24.22
N ILE A 609 -22.50 26.22 -24.32
CA ILE A 609 -23.55 25.91 -25.29
C ILE A 609 -24.91 26.11 -24.62
N VAL A 610 -25.70 27.02 -25.13
CA VAL A 610 -27.07 27.30 -24.67
C VAL A 610 -28.04 26.60 -25.62
N LYS A 611 -28.91 25.71 -25.09
CA LYS A 611 -29.92 24.99 -25.85
C LYS A 611 -31.09 25.87 -26.27
#